data_b8a80d3ea53c46b6900b2a3dd0ab94d1
#
_entry.id   b8a80d3ea53c46b6900b2a3dd0ab94d1
#
_cell.length_a   1.000
_cell.length_b   1.000
_cell.length_c   1.000
_cell.angle_alpha   90.00
_cell.angle_beta   90.00
_cell.angle_gamma   90.00
#
_symmetry.space_group_name_H-M   'P 1'
#
loop_
_entity.id
_entity.type
_entity.pdbx_description
1 polymer ?
#
loop_
_entity_poly.entity_id
_entity_poly.type
_entity_poly.pdbx_seq_one_letter_code
_entity_poly.pdbx_strand_id
1 'polypeptide(L)'
;MKLSVLASSSSGNSVYIEDDNFRCLVDAGLTGKKITKNLEQIGRDIKDVDAIFVTHEHIDHIKGIGVLARKYNIPVYANKLTWDNMSKIGEIKSDLKFHFEKEDSKIFNGLVVNSFGVSHDAANPQFYTFEKDGKRVSILTDTGYISDKMVDYVKDSHTLIYESNHEENVLLSGPYPWPTKQRILSDKGHLSNTDSANYLTKIVGSNTKNVLLAHLSEQNNTKELARMAAAMTLKNKDIDCEIAGNKTIDCNDKIIIMDTDPAIPTRILEI
;
A
#
# COMPACT_ATOMS: atom_id res chain seq x y z
N MET A 1 -6.30 -13.36 -8.90
CA MET A 1 -6.39 -12.45 -7.73
C MET A 1 -7.17 -11.20 -8.08
N LYS A 2 -7.78 -10.54 -7.08
CA LYS A 2 -8.43 -9.22 -7.23
C LYS A 2 -8.00 -8.31 -6.09
N LEU A 3 -7.97 -7.01 -6.32
CA LEU A 3 -7.65 -6.04 -5.28
C LEU A 3 -8.47 -4.75 -5.39
N SER A 4 -8.54 -4.03 -4.27
CA SER A 4 -9.00 -2.64 -4.19
C SER A 4 -8.22 -1.91 -3.10
N VAL A 5 -7.75 -0.70 -3.38
CA VAL A 5 -7.25 0.20 -2.35
C VAL A 5 -8.45 0.89 -1.72
N LEU A 6 -8.76 0.52 -0.48
CA LEU A 6 -9.93 1.05 0.24
C LEU A 6 -9.75 2.49 0.68
N ALA A 7 -8.51 2.86 1.01
CA ALA A 7 -8.07 4.21 1.34
C ALA A 7 -6.55 4.28 1.30
N SER A 8 -6.00 5.43 0.95
CA SER A 8 -4.56 5.66 1.02
C SER A 8 -4.21 7.13 1.17
N SER A 9 -3.72 7.50 2.34
CA SER A 9 -3.16 8.82 2.70
C SER A 9 -2.59 8.77 4.12
N SER A 10 -1.96 9.84 4.58
CA SER A 10 -1.56 10.03 6.00
C SER A 10 -2.74 10.05 7.00
N SER A 11 -3.97 10.00 6.53
CA SER A 11 -5.19 9.92 7.37
C SER A 11 -5.70 8.49 7.58
N GLY A 12 -5.27 7.55 6.72
CA GLY A 12 -5.62 6.13 6.84
C GLY A 12 -5.38 5.33 5.58
N ASN A 13 -4.77 4.15 5.77
CA ASN A 13 -4.38 3.22 4.73
C ASN A 13 -5.08 1.88 4.93
N SER A 14 -5.58 1.28 3.85
CA SER A 14 -6.08 -0.09 3.83
C SER A 14 -6.19 -0.58 2.40
N VAL A 15 -5.68 -1.77 2.15
CA VAL A 15 -5.77 -2.46 0.85
C VAL A 15 -6.52 -3.78 1.05
N TYR A 16 -7.51 -4.04 0.20
CA TYR A 16 -8.21 -5.31 0.14
C TYR A 16 -7.64 -6.18 -0.98
N ILE A 17 -7.32 -7.43 -0.68
CA ILE A 17 -6.85 -8.43 -1.64
C ILE A 17 -7.69 -9.69 -1.47
N GLU A 18 -8.11 -10.28 -2.59
CA GLU A 18 -8.84 -11.55 -2.60
C GLU A 18 -8.37 -12.48 -3.71
N ASP A 19 -8.46 -13.74 -3.43
CA ASP A 19 -8.54 -14.80 -4.43
C ASP A 19 -9.79 -15.68 -4.17
N ASP A 20 -9.93 -16.78 -4.87
CA ASP A 20 -11.11 -17.65 -4.73
C ASP A 20 -11.28 -18.22 -3.31
N ASN A 21 -10.19 -18.38 -2.55
CA ASN A 21 -10.16 -19.12 -1.30
C ASN A 21 -9.66 -18.32 -0.09
N PHE A 22 -9.24 -17.06 -0.28
CA PHE A 22 -8.68 -16.24 0.78
C PHE A 22 -8.86 -14.75 0.52
N ARG A 23 -9.29 -14.03 1.54
CA ARG A 23 -9.55 -12.58 1.51
C ARG A 23 -8.85 -11.91 2.65
N CYS A 24 -8.10 -10.85 2.38
CA CYS A 24 -7.38 -10.16 3.43
C CYS A 24 -7.39 -8.64 3.28
N LEU A 25 -7.08 -7.98 4.39
CA LEU A 25 -6.70 -6.57 4.42
C LEU A 25 -5.20 -6.46 4.67
N VAL A 26 -4.56 -5.51 4.01
CA VAL A 26 -3.28 -4.97 4.43
C VAL A 26 -3.57 -3.62 5.07
N ASP A 27 -3.33 -3.55 6.36
CA ASP A 27 -3.70 -2.46 7.26
C ASP A 27 -5.21 -2.18 7.37
N ALA A 28 -5.58 -1.47 8.42
CA ALA A 28 -6.91 -0.96 8.67
C ALA A 28 -6.81 0.41 9.36
N GLY A 29 -6.22 1.37 8.66
CA GLY A 29 -5.88 2.68 9.21
C GLY A 29 -7.05 3.63 9.42
N LEU A 30 -8.23 3.29 8.89
CA LEU A 30 -9.47 4.01 9.14
C LEU A 30 -10.24 3.38 10.32
N THR A 31 -11.32 4.02 10.78
CA THR A 31 -12.22 3.39 11.76
C THR A 31 -12.82 2.10 11.18
N GLY A 32 -13.05 1.09 12.03
CA GLY A 32 -13.67 -0.17 11.59
C GLY A 32 -14.99 0.04 10.83
N LYS A 33 -15.81 1.02 11.23
CA LYS A 33 -17.03 1.40 10.52
C LYS A 33 -16.75 1.90 9.10
N LYS A 34 -15.70 2.70 8.90
CA LYS A 34 -15.35 3.24 7.59
C LYS A 34 -14.77 2.14 6.68
N ILE A 35 -13.93 1.24 7.22
CA ILE A 35 -13.43 0.05 6.48
C ILE A 35 -14.61 -0.81 6.00
N THR A 36 -15.54 -1.14 6.92
CA THR A 36 -16.73 -1.92 6.55
C THR A 36 -17.53 -1.25 5.44
N LYS A 37 -17.78 0.06 5.55
CA LYS A 37 -18.48 0.82 4.51
C LYS A 37 -17.73 0.83 3.16
N ASN A 38 -16.41 0.94 3.19
CA ASN A 38 -15.61 0.94 1.95
C ASN A 38 -15.63 -0.44 1.28
N LEU A 39 -15.62 -1.54 2.05
CA LEU A 39 -15.83 -2.89 1.51
C LEU A 39 -17.21 -3.05 0.89
N GLU A 40 -18.28 -2.59 1.56
CA GLU A 40 -19.64 -2.59 1.02
C GLU A 40 -19.74 -1.84 -0.32
N GLN A 41 -19.04 -0.72 -0.49
CA GLN A 41 -19.01 0.05 -1.74
C GLN A 41 -18.43 -0.73 -2.92
N ILE A 42 -17.55 -1.68 -2.67
CA ILE A 42 -16.99 -2.57 -3.68
C ILE A 42 -17.69 -3.94 -3.73
N GLY A 43 -18.84 -4.08 -3.07
CA GLY A 43 -19.62 -5.31 -3.06
C GLY A 43 -18.98 -6.45 -2.24
N ARG A 44 -18.28 -6.11 -1.14
CA ARG A 44 -17.63 -7.07 -0.23
C ARG A 44 -18.11 -6.89 1.20
N ASP A 45 -18.12 -8.00 1.97
CA ASP A 45 -18.49 -8.00 3.39
C ASP A 45 -17.23 -8.20 4.24
N ILE A 46 -17.07 -7.41 5.30
CA ILE A 46 -16.00 -7.56 6.28
C ILE A 46 -16.01 -8.93 6.98
N LYS A 47 -17.17 -9.59 7.04
CA LYS A 47 -17.29 -10.93 7.63
C LYS A 47 -16.58 -12.02 6.82
N ASP A 48 -16.33 -11.75 5.54
CA ASP A 48 -15.64 -12.66 4.64
C ASP A 48 -14.12 -12.46 4.65
N VAL A 49 -13.60 -11.52 5.46
CA VAL A 49 -12.17 -11.26 5.57
C VAL A 49 -11.52 -12.28 6.51
N ASP A 50 -10.57 -13.04 5.99
CA ASP A 50 -9.88 -14.14 6.68
C ASP A 50 -8.67 -13.66 7.50
N ALA A 51 -8.05 -12.53 7.14
CA ALA A 51 -6.86 -12.01 7.81
C ALA A 51 -6.67 -10.51 7.64
N ILE A 52 -5.96 -9.90 8.60
CA ILE A 52 -5.39 -8.55 8.47
C ILE A 52 -3.88 -8.66 8.62
N PHE A 53 -3.13 -8.20 7.61
CA PHE A 53 -1.67 -8.06 7.66
C PHE A 53 -1.34 -6.62 8.04
N VAL A 54 -0.45 -6.43 9.00
CA VAL A 54 -0.08 -5.10 9.50
C VAL A 54 1.33 -4.77 9.06
N THR A 55 1.49 -3.60 8.46
CA THR A 55 2.79 -3.13 7.98
C THR A 55 3.65 -2.57 9.11
N HIS A 56 3.08 -1.66 9.90
CA HIS A 56 3.74 -1.03 11.05
C HIS A 56 2.70 -0.39 12.00
N GLU A 57 3.14 0.13 13.14
CA GLU A 57 2.28 0.56 14.25
C GLU A 57 1.71 1.98 14.14
N HIS A 58 1.96 2.74 13.10
CA HIS A 58 1.39 4.09 12.96
C HIS A 58 -0.14 4.07 12.92
N ILE A 59 -0.75 5.09 13.50
CA ILE A 59 -2.21 5.11 13.74
C ILE A 59 -3.03 5.07 12.44
N ASP A 60 -2.52 5.63 11.36
CA ASP A 60 -3.11 5.60 10.02
C ASP A 60 -2.97 4.24 9.31
N HIS A 61 -2.37 3.25 9.98
CA HIS A 61 -2.34 1.85 9.56
C HIS A 61 -3.12 0.91 10.50
N ILE A 62 -3.25 1.27 11.78
CA ILE A 62 -3.79 0.33 12.78
C ILE A 62 -5.13 0.73 13.42
N LYS A 63 -5.64 1.92 13.18
CA LYS A 63 -6.79 2.52 13.90
C LYS A 63 -8.01 1.63 14.02
N GLY A 64 -8.34 0.86 12.99
CA GLY A 64 -9.52 -0.03 12.94
C GLY A 64 -9.25 -1.46 13.37
N ILE A 65 -7.97 -1.89 13.42
CA ILE A 65 -7.59 -3.30 13.57
C ILE A 65 -8.25 -3.94 14.79
N GLY A 66 -8.08 -3.33 15.96
CA GLY A 66 -8.58 -3.93 17.20
C GLY A 66 -10.11 -4.07 17.22
N VAL A 67 -10.83 -3.13 16.64
CA VAL A 67 -12.32 -3.21 16.54
C VAL A 67 -12.71 -4.33 15.57
N LEU A 68 -12.07 -4.42 14.41
CA LEU A 68 -12.37 -5.43 13.40
C LEU A 68 -12.03 -6.83 13.91
N ALA A 69 -10.83 -7.03 14.47
CA ALA A 69 -10.39 -8.30 15.03
C ALA A 69 -11.36 -8.81 16.11
N ARG A 70 -11.74 -7.96 17.08
CA ARG A 70 -12.66 -8.36 18.16
C ARG A 70 -14.08 -8.63 17.69
N LYS A 71 -14.60 -7.78 16.79
CA LYS A 71 -16.01 -7.87 16.38
C LYS A 71 -16.26 -9.03 15.41
N TYR A 72 -15.31 -9.31 14.54
CA TYR A 72 -15.49 -10.29 13.47
C TYR A 72 -14.59 -11.52 13.61
N ASN A 73 -13.80 -11.62 14.70
CA ASN A 73 -12.84 -12.69 14.98
C ASN A 73 -11.80 -12.84 13.85
N ILE A 74 -11.31 -11.73 13.30
CA ILE A 74 -10.34 -11.76 12.20
C ILE A 74 -8.92 -11.91 12.77
N PRO A 75 -8.15 -12.92 12.35
CA PRO A 75 -6.73 -13.07 12.66
C PRO A 75 -5.91 -11.87 12.17
N VAL A 76 -4.95 -11.44 12.99
CA VAL A 76 -4.07 -10.30 12.70
C VAL A 76 -2.63 -10.78 12.68
N TYR A 77 -1.91 -10.44 11.63
CA TYR A 77 -0.52 -10.81 11.38
C TYR A 77 0.37 -9.57 11.41
N ALA A 78 1.36 -9.56 12.28
CA ALA A 78 2.37 -8.49 12.38
C ALA A 78 3.69 -9.06 12.92
N ASN A 79 4.80 -8.36 12.70
CA ASN A 79 6.05 -8.74 13.35
C ASN A 79 6.02 -8.39 14.84
N LYS A 80 6.96 -8.99 15.58
CA LYS A 80 7.00 -8.85 17.06
C LYS A 80 7.10 -7.38 17.50
N LEU A 81 7.98 -6.60 16.90
CA LEU A 81 8.18 -5.20 17.30
C LEU A 81 6.96 -4.33 16.98
N THR A 82 6.29 -4.56 15.86
CA THR A 82 5.02 -3.92 15.54
C THR A 82 3.96 -4.27 16.58
N TRP A 83 3.82 -5.55 16.99
CA TRP A 83 2.92 -5.96 18.07
C TRP A 83 3.22 -5.26 19.39
N ASP A 84 4.48 -5.17 19.78
CA ASP A 84 4.91 -4.54 21.03
C ASP A 84 4.60 -3.03 21.07
N ASN A 85 4.49 -2.38 19.89
CA ASN A 85 4.25 -0.93 19.77
C ASN A 85 2.81 -0.55 19.39
N MET A 86 1.95 -1.50 19.04
CA MET A 86 0.52 -1.26 18.73
C MET A 86 -0.32 -1.02 19.99
N SER A 87 -0.06 0.05 20.74
CA SER A 87 -0.69 0.28 22.07
C SER A 87 -2.12 0.84 22.01
N LYS A 88 -2.57 1.40 20.88
CA LYS A 88 -3.84 2.16 20.78
C LYS A 88 -5.02 1.37 20.19
N ILE A 89 -4.87 0.10 19.92
CA ILE A 89 -5.90 -0.73 19.26
C ILE A 89 -6.84 -1.45 20.22
N GLY A 90 -6.57 -1.37 21.53
CA GLY A 90 -7.23 -2.17 22.57
C GLY A 90 -6.77 -3.64 22.54
N GLU A 91 -7.21 -4.40 23.52
CA GLU A 91 -6.81 -5.80 23.67
C GLU A 91 -7.40 -6.67 22.54
N ILE A 92 -6.57 -7.46 21.90
CA ILE A 92 -6.96 -8.51 20.94
C ILE A 92 -6.68 -9.85 21.62
N LYS A 93 -7.58 -10.84 21.48
CA LYS A 93 -7.40 -12.18 22.02
C LYS A 93 -6.12 -12.82 21.48
N SER A 94 -5.46 -13.61 22.31
CA SER A 94 -4.18 -14.25 21.95
C SER A 94 -4.29 -15.20 20.76
N ASP A 95 -5.43 -15.86 20.60
CA ASP A 95 -5.74 -16.76 19.47
C ASP A 95 -5.96 -16.06 18.13
N LEU A 96 -6.07 -14.73 18.14
CA LEU A 96 -6.15 -13.89 16.94
C LEU A 96 -4.83 -13.14 16.64
N LYS A 97 -3.78 -13.32 17.45
CA LYS A 97 -2.47 -12.67 17.27
C LYS A 97 -1.48 -13.63 16.65
N PHE A 98 -1.01 -13.32 15.47
CA PHE A 98 -0.04 -14.13 14.76
C PHE A 98 1.22 -13.34 14.43
N HIS A 99 2.38 -13.99 14.51
CA HIS A 99 3.65 -13.43 14.10
C HIS A 99 3.91 -13.67 12.62
N PHE A 100 4.32 -12.60 11.95
CA PHE A 100 4.80 -12.63 10.57
C PHE A 100 5.98 -11.66 10.45
N GLU A 101 7.18 -12.24 10.52
CA GLU A 101 8.41 -11.45 10.59
C GLU A 101 8.85 -10.98 9.20
N LYS A 102 9.79 -10.02 9.18
CA LYS A 102 10.43 -9.61 7.92
C LYS A 102 11.10 -10.79 7.24
N GLU A 103 10.96 -10.85 5.92
CA GLU A 103 11.53 -11.90 5.06
C GLU A 103 10.88 -13.29 5.27
N ASP A 104 9.77 -13.33 6.02
CA ASP A 104 8.91 -14.50 6.08
C ASP A 104 8.14 -14.69 4.77
N SER A 105 7.87 -15.95 4.46
CA SER A 105 6.94 -16.38 3.40
C SER A 105 5.94 -17.38 3.97
N LYS A 106 4.64 -17.14 3.76
CA LYS A 106 3.58 -18.03 4.22
C LYS A 106 2.55 -18.26 3.13
N ILE A 107 1.94 -19.44 3.14
CA ILE A 107 0.92 -19.83 2.18
C ILE A 107 -0.44 -19.84 2.87
N PHE A 108 -1.38 -19.09 2.33
CA PHE A 108 -2.77 -19.00 2.78
C PHE A 108 -3.70 -19.51 1.68
N ASN A 109 -4.19 -20.76 1.81
CA ASN A 109 -5.08 -21.39 0.83
C ASN A 109 -4.57 -21.32 -0.62
N GLY A 110 -3.25 -21.42 -0.81
CA GLY A 110 -2.60 -21.35 -2.11
C GLY A 110 -2.13 -19.95 -2.53
N LEU A 111 -2.48 -18.90 -1.81
CA LEU A 111 -1.92 -17.57 -1.98
C LEU A 111 -0.62 -17.46 -1.18
N VAL A 112 0.49 -17.18 -1.85
CA VAL A 112 1.78 -16.95 -1.19
C VAL A 112 1.87 -15.48 -0.78
N VAL A 113 2.13 -15.24 0.50
CA VAL A 113 2.36 -13.90 1.04
C VAL A 113 3.79 -13.82 1.53
N ASN A 114 4.56 -12.87 0.99
CA ASN A 114 5.92 -12.60 1.43
C ASN A 114 5.98 -11.23 2.10
N SER A 115 6.78 -11.10 3.16
CA SER A 115 7.07 -9.82 3.79
C SER A 115 8.48 -9.35 3.48
N PHE A 116 8.69 -8.04 3.45
CA PHE A 116 10.01 -7.43 3.29
C PHE A 116 10.11 -6.12 4.07
N GLY A 117 11.34 -5.76 4.47
CA GLY A 117 11.58 -4.54 5.23
C GLY A 117 11.64 -3.30 4.36
N VAL A 118 11.17 -2.18 4.89
CA VAL A 118 11.26 -0.84 4.29
C VAL A 118 11.96 0.13 5.23
N SER A 119 12.35 1.31 4.73
CA SER A 119 12.98 2.35 5.54
C SER A 119 11.97 3.39 5.96
N HIS A 120 11.48 3.28 7.18
CA HIS A 120 10.50 4.21 7.74
C HIS A 120 10.73 4.42 9.24
N ASP A 121 10.20 5.50 9.80
CA ASP A 121 10.35 5.88 11.21
C ASP A 121 9.38 5.12 12.15
N ALA A 122 9.31 3.81 11.99
CA ALA A 122 8.53 2.89 12.79
C ALA A 122 9.44 1.84 13.47
N ALA A 123 8.89 1.06 14.41
CA ALA A 123 9.67 0.11 15.22
C ALA A 123 10.31 -0.99 14.38
N ASN A 124 9.59 -1.54 13.41
CA ASN A 124 10.10 -2.55 12.48
C ASN A 124 9.24 -2.61 11.20
N PRO A 125 9.22 -1.55 10.37
CA PRO A 125 8.29 -1.44 9.25
C PRO A 125 8.56 -2.51 8.19
N GLN A 126 7.48 -3.11 7.68
CA GLN A 126 7.51 -4.11 6.61
C GLN A 126 6.32 -3.94 5.67
N PHE A 127 6.46 -4.43 4.44
CA PHE A 127 5.38 -4.51 3.48
C PHE A 127 5.26 -5.91 2.89
N TYR A 128 4.34 -6.10 1.94
CA TYR A 128 3.95 -7.43 1.51
C TYR A 128 3.87 -7.54 -0.01
N THR A 129 4.21 -8.74 -0.51
CA THR A 129 3.84 -9.18 -1.84
C THR A 129 2.90 -10.36 -1.74
N PHE A 130 1.99 -10.46 -2.70
CA PHE A 130 0.99 -11.52 -2.82
C PHE A 130 1.15 -12.19 -4.17
N GLU A 131 1.33 -13.51 -4.18
CA GLU A 131 1.64 -14.26 -5.39
C GLU A 131 0.71 -15.46 -5.55
N LYS A 132 0.15 -15.60 -6.75
CA LYS A 132 -0.64 -16.78 -7.15
C LYS A 132 -0.63 -16.94 -8.66
N ASP A 133 -0.48 -18.20 -9.12
CA ASP A 133 -0.53 -18.56 -10.54
C ASP A 133 0.41 -17.73 -11.42
N GLY A 134 1.61 -17.44 -10.92
CA GLY A 134 2.63 -16.66 -11.61
C GLY A 134 2.35 -15.13 -11.62
N LYS A 135 1.29 -14.68 -11.00
CA LYS A 135 0.95 -13.26 -10.89
C LYS A 135 1.32 -12.71 -9.52
N ARG A 136 1.82 -11.47 -9.48
CA ARG A 136 2.26 -10.80 -8.24
C ARG A 136 1.58 -9.45 -8.08
N VAL A 137 1.10 -9.18 -6.87
CA VAL A 137 0.72 -7.85 -6.36
C VAL A 137 1.76 -7.44 -5.32
N SER A 138 2.28 -6.24 -5.41
CA SER A 138 3.20 -5.70 -4.41
C SER A 138 2.70 -4.39 -3.84
N ILE A 139 2.91 -4.21 -2.54
CA ILE A 139 2.63 -2.96 -1.83
C ILE A 139 3.96 -2.41 -1.34
N LEU A 140 4.24 -1.16 -1.66
CA LEU A 140 5.45 -0.46 -1.24
C LEU A 140 5.12 1.01 -1.02
N THR A 141 4.79 1.34 0.22
CA THR A 141 4.53 2.69 0.70
C THR A 141 5.34 2.97 1.96
N ASP A 142 5.26 4.16 2.51
CA ASP A 142 5.91 4.54 3.75
C ASP A 142 7.40 4.19 3.76
N THR A 143 8.12 4.74 2.80
CA THR A 143 9.57 4.53 2.69
C THR A 143 10.27 5.80 2.22
N GLY A 144 11.37 6.16 2.90
CA GLY A 144 12.15 7.34 2.53
C GLY A 144 13.10 7.09 1.35
N TYR A 145 13.43 5.83 1.06
CA TYR A 145 14.21 5.43 -0.12
C TYR A 145 13.94 3.99 -0.51
N ILE A 146 14.33 3.58 -1.70
CA ILE A 146 14.21 2.20 -2.17
C ILE A 146 15.60 1.62 -2.39
N SER A 147 15.92 0.56 -1.64
CA SER A 147 17.15 -0.21 -1.79
C SER A 147 17.03 -1.22 -2.94
N ASP A 148 18.16 -1.72 -3.44
CA ASP A 148 18.18 -2.78 -4.46
C ASP A 148 17.44 -4.05 -3.98
N LYS A 149 17.57 -4.38 -2.69
CA LYS A 149 16.85 -5.50 -2.08
C LYS A 149 15.33 -5.29 -2.14
N MET A 150 14.83 -4.08 -1.91
CA MET A 150 13.40 -3.76 -2.04
C MET A 150 12.95 -3.85 -3.49
N VAL A 151 13.79 -3.37 -4.44
CA VAL A 151 13.52 -3.55 -5.87
C VAL A 151 13.34 -5.02 -6.22
N ASP A 152 14.21 -5.91 -5.75
CA ASP A 152 14.15 -7.35 -6.03
C ASP A 152 12.82 -7.98 -5.57
N TYR A 153 12.26 -7.54 -4.44
CA TYR A 153 10.96 -8.03 -3.95
C TYR A 153 9.79 -7.61 -4.83
N VAL A 154 9.82 -6.39 -5.37
CA VAL A 154 8.65 -5.79 -6.06
C VAL A 154 8.80 -5.73 -7.57
N LYS A 155 10.01 -6.01 -8.10
CA LYS A 155 10.31 -5.91 -9.53
C LYS A 155 9.37 -6.76 -10.38
N ASP A 156 8.92 -6.17 -11.49
CA ASP A 156 8.07 -6.81 -12.50
C ASP A 156 6.75 -7.39 -11.93
N SER A 157 6.24 -6.78 -10.85
CA SER A 157 4.93 -7.12 -10.30
C SER A 157 3.82 -6.75 -11.30
N HIS A 158 2.80 -7.59 -11.42
CA HIS A 158 1.64 -7.34 -12.30
C HIS A 158 0.86 -6.09 -11.87
N THR A 159 0.75 -5.89 -10.55
CA THR A 159 0.16 -4.69 -9.99
C THR A 159 1.00 -4.21 -8.82
N LEU A 160 1.33 -2.93 -8.84
CA LEU A 160 2.12 -2.26 -7.84
C LEU A 160 1.28 -1.16 -7.18
N ILE A 161 1.11 -1.22 -5.86
CA ILE A 161 0.60 -0.14 -5.03
C ILE A 161 1.83 0.57 -4.47
N TYR A 162 2.04 1.83 -4.87
CA TYR A 162 3.36 2.43 -4.83
C TYR A 162 3.33 3.87 -4.35
N GLU A 163 4.23 4.21 -3.43
CA GLU A 163 4.27 5.54 -2.84
C GLU A 163 4.64 6.63 -3.84
N SER A 164 3.90 7.74 -3.80
CA SER A 164 4.22 9.02 -4.43
C SER A 164 3.72 10.12 -3.51
N ASN A 165 4.47 10.37 -2.41
CA ASN A 165 3.92 11.09 -1.27
C ASN A 165 3.81 12.59 -1.51
N HIS A 166 4.88 13.27 -1.92
CA HIS A 166 4.91 14.73 -1.98
C HIS A 166 5.65 15.28 -3.20
N GLU A 167 5.26 16.48 -3.58
CA GLU A 167 6.02 17.31 -4.49
C GLU A 167 6.98 18.19 -3.68
N GLU A 168 8.30 18.08 -3.91
CA GLU A 168 9.32 18.73 -3.07
C GLU A 168 9.13 20.23 -2.94
N ASN A 169 8.87 20.92 -4.06
CA ASN A 169 8.69 22.37 -4.06
C ASN A 169 7.44 22.80 -3.28
N VAL A 170 6.36 22.01 -3.34
CA VAL A 170 5.15 22.25 -2.58
C VAL A 170 5.40 22.03 -1.08
N LEU A 171 6.09 20.94 -0.72
CA LEU A 171 6.48 20.67 0.65
C LEU A 171 7.37 21.77 1.22
N LEU A 172 8.42 22.18 0.49
CA LEU A 172 9.37 23.20 0.95
C LEU A 172 8.74 24.57 1.12
N SER A 173 7.83 24.96 0.24
CA SER A 173 7.09 26.22 0.33
C SER A 173 5.85 26.18 1.23
N GLY A 174 5.38 24.97 1.57
CA GLY A 174 4.17 24.74 2.34
C GLY A 174 4.27 25.13 3.83
N PRO A 175 3.16 25.08 4.56
CA PRO A 175 3.05 25.61 5.93
C PRO A 175 3.69 24.70 7.00
N TYR A 176 4.15 23.49 6.68
CA TYR A 176 4.71 22.60 7.69
C TYR A 176 5.94 23.18 8.38
N PRO A 177 6.08 23.00 9.72
CA PRO A 177 7.29 23.34 10.43
C PRO A 177 8.52 22.62 9.84
N TRP A 178 9.68 23.28 9.90
CA TRP A 178 10.91 22.75 9.33
C TRP A 178 11.27 21.32 9.82
N PRO A 179 11.14 20.98 11.12
CA PRO A 179 11.39 19.61 11.58
C PRO A 179 10.50 18.56 10.91
N THR A 180 9.23 18.90 10.62
CA THR A 180 8.32 18.01 9.88
C THR A 180 8.77 17.82 8.44
N LYS A 181 9.18 18.90 7.77
CA LYS A 181 9.74 18.83 6.41
C LYS A 181 10.98 17.96 6.37
N GLN A 182 11.92 18.16 7.30
CA GLN A 182 13.14 17.35 7.40
C GLN A 182 12.83 15.86 7.63
N ARG A 183 11.85 15.53 8.48
CA ARG A 183 11.40 14.17 8.70
C ARG A 183 10.87 13.55 7.40
N ILE A 184 9.99 14.25 6.68
CA ILE A 184 9.41 13.78 5.41
C ILE A 184 10.51 13.53 4.36
N LEU A 185 11.49 14.43 4.25
CA LEU A 185 12.58 14.36 3.28
C LEU A 185 13.73 13.39 3.68
N SER A 186 13.65 12.78 4.87
CA SER A 186 14.72 11.90 5.34
C SER A 186 14.60 10.48 4.75
N ASP A 187 15.68 9.70 4.87
CA ASP A 187 15.71 8.28 4.49
C ASP A 187 14.67 7.41 5.22
N LYS A 188 14.08 7.92 6.29
CA LYS A 188 12.99 7.29 7.05
C LYS A 188 11.64 7.98 6.87
N GLY A 189 11.57 8.96 5.95
CA GLY A 189 10.37 9.68 5.64
C GLY A 189 9.57 9.02 4.52
N HIS A 190 9.36 9.77 3.43
CA HIS A 190 8.51 9.35 2.32
C HIS A 190 9.15 9.71 0.97
N LEU A 191 8.83 8.95 -0.07
CA LEU A 191 9.29 9.23 -1.42
C LEU A 191 8.64 10.51 -1.98
N SER A 192 9.47 11.39 -2.54
CA SER A 192 8.99 12.47 -3.41
C SER A 192 8.41 11.90 -4.71
N ASN A 193 7.61 12.70 -5.43
CA ASN A 193 7.13 12.32 -6.77
C ASN A 193 8.29 12.00 -7.72
N THR A 194 9.37 12.76 -7.62
CA THR A 194 10.57 12.61 -8.45
C THR A 194 11.31 11.31 -8.13
N ASP A 195 11.57 11.03 -6.86
CA ASP A 195 12.27 9.80 -6.46
C ASP A 195 11.42 8.58 -6.75
N SER A 196 10.13 8.63 -6.43
CA SER A 196 9.14 7.62 -6.78
C SER A 196 9.21 7.28 -8.27
N ALA A 197 9.11 8.27 -9.14
CA ALA A 197 9.13 8.09 -10.58
C ALA A 197 10.47 7.50 -11.08
N ASN A 198 11.59 7.93 -10.51
CA ASN A 198 12.92 7.42 -10.88
C ASN A 198 13.09 5.93 -10.49
N TYR A 199 12.71 5.54 -9.28
CA TYR A 199 12.76 4.15 -8.87
C TYR A 199 11.77 3.28 -9.64
N LEU A 200 10.60 3.81 -9.99
CA LEU A 200 9.58 3.10 -10.75
C LEU A 200 10.14 2.56 -12.07
N THR A 201 11.04 3.30 -12.74
CA THR A 201 11.71 2.83 -13.98
C THR A 201 12.56 1.57 -13.80
N LYS A 202 13.00 1.27 -12.58
CA LYS A 202 13.78 0.06 -12.24
C LYS A 202 12.89 -1.09 -11.80
N ILE A 203 11.68 -0.79 -11.35
CA ILE A 203 10.73 -1.74 -10.77
C ILE A 203 9.81 -2.34 -11.83
N VAL A 204 9.28 -1.52 -12.73
CA VAL A 204 8.36 -2.00 -13.75
C VAL A 204 9.06 -2.89 -14.78
N GLY A 205 8.33 -3.85 -15.31
CA GLY A 205 8.83 -4.80 -16.32
C GLY A 205 7.71 -5.23 -17.26
N SER A 206 7.97 -6.30 -18.03
CA SER A 206 7.06 -6.81 -19.07
C SER A 206 5.72 -7.32 -18.52
N ASN A 207 5.72 -7.80 -17.27
CA ASN A 207 4.51 -8.28 -16.60
C ASN A 207 3.70 -7.16 -15.93
N THR A 208 4.29 -5.96 -15.74
CA THR A 208 3.62 -4.87 -15.05
C THR A 208 2.48 -4.30 -15.89
N LYS A 209 1.26 -4.33 -15.35
CA LYS A 209 0.05 -3.82 -16.00
C LYS A 209 -0.53 -2.61 -15.25
N ASN A 210 -0.46 -2.59 -13.93
CA ASN A 210 -1.06 -1.53 -13.12
C ASN A 210 -0.07 -0.95 -12.11
N VAL A 211 -0.02 0.37 -12.03
CA VAL A 211 0.66 1.13 -10.98
C VAL A 211 -0.36 2.05 -10.33
N LEU A 212 -0.67 1.79 -9.05
CA LEU A 212 -1.54 2.63 -8.24
C LEU A 212 -0.66 3.52 -7.36
N LEU A 213 -0.63 4.81 -7.69
CA LEU A 213 0.07 5.79 -6.87
C LEU A 213 -0.69 6.00 -5.57
N ALA A 214 -0.01 5.78 -4.47
CA ALA A 214 -0.59 5.65 -3.14
C ALA A 214 0.12 6.56 -2.14
N HIS A 215 -0.47 6.72 -0.96
CA HIS A 215 0.06 7.50 0.16
C HIS A 215 0.39 8.96 -0.22
N LEU A 216 -0.46 9.56 -1.08
CA LEU A 216 -0.32 10.94 -1.49
C LEU A 216 -0.63 11.88 -0.32
N SER A 217 0.25 12.84 -0.07
CA SER A 217 0.02 13.89 0.92
C SER A 217 -1.11 14.80 0.48
N GLU A 218 -2.13 14.96 1.32
CA GLU A 218 -3.28 15.84 1.06
C GLU A 218 -2.90 17.33 1.00
N GLN A 219 -1.76 17.72 1.59
CA GLN A 219 -1.30 19.12 1.66
C GLN A 219 -0.11 19.42 0.75
N ASN A 220 0.72 18.43 0.46
CA ASN A 220 1.98 18.64 -0.25
C ASN A 220 2.03 17.91 -1.59
N ASN A 221 0.90 17.45 -2.10
CA ASN A 221 0.79 16.78 -3.41
C ASN A 221 -0.57 17.04 -4.07
N THR A 222 -0.65 16.70 -5.33
CA THR A 222 -1.91 16.49 -6.05
C THR A 222 -1.83 15.23 -6.88
N LYS A 223 -2.98 14.63 -7.18
CA LYS A 223 -3.06 13.44 -8.04
C LYS A 223 -2.45 13.70 -9.41
N GLU A 224 -2.62 14.91 -9.94
CA GLU A 224 -2.07 15.34 -11.22
C GLU A 224 -0.54 15.36 -11.21
N LEU A 225 0.07 15.97 -10.18
CA LEU A 225 1.54 16.05 -10.06
C LEU A 225 2.15 14.65 -9.96
N ALA A 226 1.60 13.80 -9.10
CA ALA A 226 2.08 12.42 -8.94
C ALA A 226 2.00 11.62 -10.26
N ARG A 227 0.84 11.67 -10.95
CA ARG A 227 0.64 10.96 -12.23
C ARG A 227 1.55 11.51 -13.34
N MET A 228 1.71 12.82 -13.41
CA MET A 228 2.59 13.45 -14.41
C MET A 228 4.04 13.05 -14.18
N ALA A 229 4.53 13.10 -12.94
CA ALA A 229 5.90 12.69 -12.61
C ALA A 229 6.16 11.24 -13.04
N ALA A 230 5.30 10.31 -12.66
CA ALA A 230 5.42 8.91 -13.03
C ALA A 230 5.36 8.71 -14.57
N ALA A 231 4.34 9.26 -15.24
CA ALA A 231 4.14 9.05 -16.66
C ALA A 231 5.24 9.67 -17.52
N MET A 232 5.69 10.88 -17.20
CA MET A 232 6.76 11.55 -17.95
C MET A 232 8.10 10.81 -17.80
N THR A 233 8.42 10.36 -16.58
CA THR A 233 9.67 9.65 -16.30
C THR A 233 9.70 8.29 -17.00
N LEU A 234 8.60 7.52 -16.98
CA LEU A 234 8.50 6.27 -17.73
C LEU A 234 8.64 6.48 -19.23
N LYS A 235 7.93 7.45 -19.80
CA LYS A 235 8.03 7.77 -21.24
C LYS A 235 9.42 8.22 -21.68
N ASN A 236 10.14 8.97 -20.82
CA ASN A 236 11.53 9.37 -21.09
C ASN A 236 12.51 8.18 -21.06
N LYS A 237 12.08 7.02 -20.62
CA LYS A 237 12.81 5.74 -20.63
C LYS A 237 12.24 4.74 -21.63
N ASP A 238 11.43 5.23 -22.59
CA ASP A 238 10.77 4.42 -23.62
C ASP A 238 9.87 3.30 -23.04
N ILE A 239 9.33 3.52 -21.83
CA ILE A 239 8.36 2.62 -21.18
C ILE A 239 6.95 3.14 -21.47
N ASP A 240 6.18 2.35 -22.22
CA ASP A 240 4.82 2.71 -22.60
C ASP A 240 3.87 2.70 -21.40
N CYS A 241 3.23 3.83 -21.14
CA CYS A 241 2.26 3.96 -20.05
C CYS A 241 1.13 4.91 -20.43
N GLU A 242 -0.01 4.73 -19.76
CA GLU A 242 -1.19 5.57 -19.92
C GLU A 242 -1.75 5.95 -18.54
N ILE A 243 -2.19 7.19 -18.40
CA ILE A 243 -2.87 7.66 -17.19
C ILE A 243 -4.34 7.29 -17.29
N ALA A 244 -4.80 6.38 -16.43
CA ALA A 244 -6.21 6.08 -16.31
C ALA A 244 -6.94 7.23 -15.62
N GLY A 245 -7.91 7.84 -16.34
CA GLY A 245 -8.99 8.57 -15.70
C GLY A 245 -10.00 7.58 -15.06
N ASN A 246 -11.18 8.08 -14.70
CA ASN A 246 -12.28 7.24 -14.19
C ASN A 246 -12.88 6.26 -15.22
N LYS A 247 -12.30 6.10 -16.40
CA LYS A 247 -12.79 5.22 -17.46
C LYS A 247 -12.00 3.91 -17.46
N THR A 248 -12.70 2.81 -17.78
CA THR A 248 -12.11 1.52 -18.11
C THR A 248 -11.22 1.71 -19.34
N ILE A 249 -9.93 1.48 -19.20
CA ILE A 249 -9.02 1.47 -20.35
C ILE A 249 -8.83 -0.01 -20.70
N ASP A 250 -9.13 -0.37 -21.93
CA ASP A 250 -8.72 -1.65 -22.52
C ASP A 250 -7.20 -1.58 -22.74
N CYS A 251 -6.47 -2.31 -21.90
CA CYS A 251 -5.01 -2.21 -21.80
C CYS A 251 -4.36 -3.18 -22.76
N ASN A 252 -4.17 -2.77 -24.00
CA ASN A 252 -3.24 -3.45 -24.91
C ASN A 252 -1.80 -3.06 -24.52
N ASP A 253 -1.12 -3.93 -23.79
CA ASP A 253 0.35 -3.91 -23.49
C ASP A 253 0.96 -2.68 -22.80
N LYS A 254 0.18 -1.71 -22.39
CA LYS A 254 0.67 -0.52 -21.68
C LYS A 254 0.51 -0.64 -20.17
N ILE A 255 1.41 0.01 -19.45
CA ILE A 255 1.27 0.19 -17.99
C ILE A 255 0.19 1.25 -17.73
N ILE A 256 -0.78 0.93 -16.89
CA ILE A 256 -1.83 1.87 -16.48
C ILE A 256 -1.44 2.50 -15.14
N ILE A 257 -1.26 3.81 -15.15
CA ILE A 257 -1.02 4.62 -13.96
C ILE A 257 -2.35 5.12 -13.44
N MET A 258 -2.66 4.78 -12.20
CA MET A 258 -3.85 5.19 -11.45
C MET A 258 -3.44 5.91 -10.18
N ASP A 259 -4.31 6.75 -9.66
CA ASP A 259 -4.19 7.28 -8.30
C ASP A 259 -5.16 6.57 -7.34
N THR A 260 -4.87 6.70 -6.06
CA THR A 260 -5.72 6.27 -4.96
C THR A 260 -6.40 7.47 -4.32
N ASP A 261 -7.31 7.21 -3.37
CA ASP A 261 -8.06 8.26 -2.69
C ASP A 261 -8.02 8.03 -1.17
N PRO A 262 -7.98 9.09 -0.34
CA PRO A 262 -7.98 8.95 1.12
C PRO A 262 -9.27 8.36 1.69
N ALA A 263 -10.37 8.41 0.96
CA ALA A 263 -11.69 8.06 1.50
C ALA A 263 -12.56 7.18 0.59
N ILE A 264 -12.28 7.16 -0.72
CA ILE A 264 -13.09 6.45 -1.73
C ILE A 264 -12.30 5.24 -2.22
N PRO A 265 -12.83 4.02 -2.09
CA PRO A 265 -12.15 2.84 -2.59
C PRO A 265 -11.99 2.87 -4.12
N THR A 266 -10.89 2.33 -4.61
CA THR A 266 -10.75 2.06 -6.04
C THR A 266 -11.76 0.98 -6.46
N ARG A 267 -12.12 0.95 -7.73
CA ARG A 267 -12.81 -0.24 -8.27
C ARG A 267 -11.98 -1.49 -8.01
N ILE A 268 -12.64 -2.65 -8.00
CA ILE A 268 -11.92 -3.92 -7.97
C ILE A 268 -11.14 -4.07 -9.29
N LEU A 269 -9.84 -4.33 -9.16
CA LEU A 269 -8.95 -4.68 -10.26
C LEU A 269 -8.78 -6.19 -10.29
N GLU A 270 -8.94 -6.80 -11.45
CA GLU A 270 -8.58 -8.20 -11.70
C GLU A 270 -7.14 -8.31 -12.20
N ILE A 271 -6.39 -9.30 -11.69
CA ILE A 271 -4.95 -9.49 -11.93
C ILE A 271 -4.74 -10.86 -12.55
#